data_693b68178cd4ce710f1a831c01a55323
#
_entry.id   693b68178cd4ce710f1a831c01a55323
#
_cell.length_a   1.000
_cell.length_b   1.000
_cell.length_c   1.000
_cell.angle_alpha   90.00
_cell.angle_beta   90.00
_cell.angle_gamma   90.00
#
_symmetry.space_group_name_H-M   'P 1'
#
loop_
_entity.id
_entity.type
_entity.pdbx_description
1 polymer ?
#
loop_
_entity_poly.entity_id
_entity_poly.type
_entity_poly.pdbx_seq_one_letter_code
_entity_poly.pdbx_strand_id
1 'polypeptide(L)'
;MKLNSLFKIERGENMGLFNLLFKKPLTQTKGYFKMLDGYTPIYTNYRGGLYEMLQTKTVINTISTDCGKSIPELAKRNSKLEYMLKHRPNPFMTTSQFIERVVTNYLCDNNAFIIPILDEYERVKGLFPIAYNQVEAKEYNGELYLEYSFPTGEKGVIEYSKVGHLKRMQYKNDLFGDTNGALNQTLEVIHAQNQSITNALKQSGVVRFMAQLNEQLIGKEHFENERKLFSDVNFGADNKQMMIYDSRYKDIKQVESKPIYLDEKQQVLIDENIKNYFGVSTNVIQHKFESDYEWNSYYEGVIEPILIKLSEAVTSLIYTQSQIMANNYVYFTTNRMQYMSNEAKLNFSSQMFDRGIIDGNTVCDVWNLPHYDGGDKHYIRKEYAEIDKLDEGISQKPIDDTKEGEEDE
;
A
#
# COMPACT_ATOMS: atom_id res chain seq x y z
N MET A 1 31.87 12.76 -29.34
CA MET A 1 31.91 11.38 -28.85
C MET A 1 30.47 10.92 -28.76
N LYS A 2 30.07 9.85 -29.46
CA LYS A 2 28.66 9.49 -29.67
C LYS A 2 28.06 8.89 -28.39
N LEU A 3 26.92 9.39 -27.94
CA LEU A 3 26.16 8.91 -26.79
C LEU A 3 25.88 7.39 -26.79
N ASN A 4 25.98 6.75 -27.95
CA ASN A 4 25.85 5.29 -28.11
C ASN A 4 26.87 4.45 -27.31
N SER A 5 27.91 5.07 -26.73
CA SER A 5 28.90 4.35 -25.91
C SER A 5 28.57 4.33 -24.40
N LEU A 6 27.64 5.20 -23.96
CA LEU A 6 27.18 5.24 -22.54
C LEU A 6 25.91 4.38 -22.30
N PHE A 7 25.17 4.11 -23.35
CA PHE A 7 24.00 3.22 -23.31
C PHE A 7 24.22 2.05 -24.26
N LYS A 8 25.31 1.31 -24.05
CA LYS A 8 25.48 -0.02 -24.65
C LYS A 8 24.45 -0.92 -23.99
N ILE A 9 23.28 -1.05 -24.62
CA ILE A 9 22.44 -2.22 -24.43
C ILE A 9 23.31 -3.37 -24.93
N GLU A 10 23.96 -4.09 -24.03
CA GLU A 10 24.55 -5.39 -24.37
C GLU A 10 23.38 -6.27 -24.78
N ARG A 11 23.27 -6.46 -26.10
CA ARG A 11 22.39 -7.46 -26.68
C ARG A 11 22.92 -8.84 -26.29
N GLY A 12 22.55 -9.28 -25.09
CA GLY A 12 22.51 -10.70 -24.82
C GLY A 12 21.39 -11.30 -25.67
N GLU A 13 21.64 -12.39 -26.35
CA GLU A 13 20.76 -13.05 -27.33
C GLU A 13 19.46 -13.65 -26.74
N ASN A 14 19.01 -13.22 -25.58
CA ASN A 14 17.69 -13.52 -25.04
C ASN A 14 16.83 -12.27 -25.10
N MET A 15 16.06 -12.16 -26.17
CA MET A 15 14.96 -11.19 -26.24
C MET A 15 13.94 -11.51 -25.15
N GLY A 16 14.19 -11.01 -23.95
CA GLY A 16 13.26 -11.11 -22.84
C GLY A 16 11.95 -10.38 -23.15
N LEU A 17 10.90 -10.80 -22.48
CA LEU A 17 9.53 -10.28 -22.57
C LEU A 17 9.47 -8.74 -22.46
N PHE A 18 10.47 -8.12 -21.83
CA PHE A 18 10.61 -6.66 -21.65
C PHE A 18 10.89 -5.91 -22.97
N ASN A 19 11.60 -6.50 -23.92
CA ASN A 19 11.80 -5.88 -25.26
C ASN A 19 10.50 -5.76 -26.06
N LEU A 20 9.49 -6.55 -25.72
CA LEU A 20 8.14 -6.45 -26.31
C LEU A 20 7.35 -5.28 -25.74
N LEU A 21 7.67 -4.82 -24.53
CA LEU A 21 6.94 -3.77 -23.83
C LEU A 21 7.49 -2.36 -24.14
N PHE A 22 8.79 -2.24 -24.40
CA PHE A 22 9.49 -0.96 -24.55
C PHE A 22 10.27 -0.90 -25.87
N LYS A 23 9.56 -0.89 -26.98
CA LYS A 23 10.14 -0.99 -28.33
C LYS A 23 10.96 0.21 -28.82
N LYS A 24 11.08 1.32 -28.09
CA LYS A 24 12.03 2.40 -28.43
C LYS A 24 12.55 3.09 -27.18
N PRO A 25 13.87 3.23 -27.00
CA PRO A 25 14.40 4.27 -26.15
C PRO A 25 14.03 5.63 -26.73
N LEU A 26 13.51 6.49 -25.88
CA LEU A 26 13.19 7.88 -26.20
C LEU A 26 14.36 8.57 -26.91
N THR A 27 14.04 9.41 -27.85
CA THR A 27 14.86 10.29 -28.69
C THR A 27 16.24 10.61 -28.13
N GLN A 28 17.26 10.36 -28.94
CA GLN A 28 18.65 10.73 -28.69
C GLN A 28 18.79 12.22 -28.45
N THR A 29 18.97 12.60 -27.19
CA THR A 29 19.36 13.96 -26.82
C THR A 29 20.88 14.02 -26.65
N LYS A 30 21.52 15.05 -27.23
CA LYS A 30 22.96 15.28 -27.14
C LYS A 30 23.26 16.16 -25.93
N GLY A 31 23.97 15.65 -24.92
CA GLY A 31 24.44 16.42 -23.76
C GLY A 31 24.86 15.53 -22.57
N TYR A 32 25.26 16.14 -21.46
CA TYR A 32 25.70 15.43 -20.26
C TYR A 32 24.56 15.40 -19.22
N PHE A 33 24.26 14.23 -18.70
CA PHE A 33 23.38 14.09 -17.55
C PHE A 33 24.12 14.55 -16.29
N LYS A 34 23.53 15.49 -15.55
CA LYS A 34 23.98 15.86 -14.21
C LYS A 34 23.11 15.10 -13.22
N MET A 35 23.76 14.36 -12.31
CA MET A 35 23.05 13.73 -11.21
C MET A 35 22.57 14.83 -10.28
N LEU A 36 21.26 14.99 -10.16
CA LEU A 36 20.69 15.79 -9.08
C LEU A 36 20.91 15.01 -7.80
N ASP A 37 21.35 15.68 -6.73
CA ASP A 37 21.63 15.06 -5.45
C ASP A 37 20.55 14.04 -5.12
N GLY A 38 20.89 12.79 -5.36
CA GLY A 38 19.98 11.67 -5.15
C GLY A 38 19.69 11.60 -3.67
N TYR A 39 18.43 11.73 -3.30
CA TYR A 39 17.99 11.34 -1.99
C TYR A 39 18.40 9.88 -1.79
N THR A 40 19.45 9.66 -1.02
CA THR A 40 19.82 8.34 -0.53
C THR A 40 19.08 8.16 0.78
N PRO A 41 18.11 7.24 0.87
CA PRO A 41 17.48 6.95 2.15
C PRO A 41 18.58 6.58 3.13
N ILE A 42 18.68 7.30 4.25
CA ILE A 42 19.58 6.95 5.34
C ILE A 42 19.00 5.68 5.95
N TYR A 43 19.50 4.54 5.50
CA TYR A 43 19.26 3.28 6.19
C TYR A 43 20.06 3.33 7.50
N THR A 44 19.35 3.36 8.61
CA THR A 44 19.98 3.12 9.93
C THR A 44 20.56 1.70 9.95
N ASN A 45 21.27 1.32 11.00
CA ASN A 45 21.83 -0.04 11.19
C ASN A 45 20.77 -1.16 11.19
N TYR A 46 19.50 -0.81 11.03
CA TYR A 46 18.37 -1.67 10.81
C TYR A 46 18.44 -2.24 9.37
N ARG A 47 18.66 -3.56 9.26
CA ARG A 47 18.83 -4.24 7.97
C ARG A 47 17.52 -4.69 7.32
N GLY A 48 16.41 -4.62 8.05
CA GLY A 48 15.09 -4.90 7.50
C GLY A 48 14.45 -3.63 6.96
N GLY A 49 13.95 -3.64 5.75
CA GLY A 49 13.14 -2.56 5.22
C GLY A 49 11.84 -2.38 6.01
N LEU A 50 11.23 -1.20 5.94
CA LEU A 50 9.95 -0.91 6.61
C LEU A 50 8.89 -2.00 6.34
N TYR A 51 8.86 -2.53 5.13
CA TYR A 51 7.92 -3.58 4.70
C TYR A 51 8.27 -4.98 5.21
N GLU A 52 9.46 -5.20 5.79
CA GLU A 52 9.88 -6.49 6.33
C GLU A 52 9.45 -6.68 7.80
N MET A 53 9.09 -5.61 8.49
CA MET A 53 8.57 -5.67 9.85
C MET A 53 7.09 -6.06 9.86
N LEU A 54 6.73 -7.01 10.73
CA LEU A 54 5.36 -7.52 10.78
C LEU A 54 4.33 -6.41 11.02
N GLN A 55 4.56 -5.53 11.98
CA GLN A 55 3.63 -4.46 12.36
C GLN A 55 3.40 -3.49 11.20
N THR A 56 4.46 -2.99 10.60
CA THR A 56 4.35 -2.05 9.47
C THR A 56 3.79 -2.72 8.23
N LYS A 57 4.22 -3.96 7.94
CA LYS A 57 3.71 -4.73 6.81
C LYS A 57 2.20 -4.96 6.92
N THR A 58 1.71 -5.29 8.11
CA THR A 58 0.28 -5.50 8.33
C THR A 58 -0.50 -4.22 8.02
N VAL A 59 -0.08 -3.06 8.56
CA VAL A 59 -0.73 -1.77 8.31
C VAL A 59 -0.69 -1.40 6.83
N ILE A 60 0.48 -1.48 6.20
CA ILE A 60 0.64 -1.15 4.78
C ILE A 60 -0.20 -2.08 3.89
N ASN A 61 -0.22 -3.37 4.21
CA ASN A 61 -1.02 -4.34 3.47
C ASN A 61 -2.53 -4.07 3.61
N THR A 62 -3.01 -3.72 4.81
CA THR A 62 -4.42 -3.34 5.00
C THR A 62 -4.80 -2.16 4.12
N ILE A 63 -4.04 -1.06 4.17
CA ILE A 63 -4.32 0.13 3.37
C ILE A 63 -4.24 -0.19 1.87
N SER A 64 -3.19 -0.89 1.42
CA SER A 64 -2.99 -1.19 0.00
C SER A 64 -4.08 -2.11 -0.54
N THR A 65 -4.50 -3.11 0.23
CA THR A 65 -5.60 -4.02 -0.15
C THR A 65 -6.93 -3.28 -0.21
N ASP A 66 -7.20 -2.37 0.73
CA ASP A 66 -8.42 -1.57 0.71
C ASP A 66 -8.44 -0.59 -0.46
N CYS A 67 -7.32 0.04 -0.80
CA CYS A 67 -7.18 0.82 -2.03
C CYS A 67 -7.33 -0.06 -3.28
N GLY A 68 -6.83 -1.30 -3.27
CA GLY A 68 -6.93 -2.27 -4.35
C GLY A 68 -8.37 -2.70 -4.71
N LYS A 69 -9.32 -2.46 -3.81
CA LYS A 69 -10.77 -2.66 -4.06
C LYS A 69 -11.38 -1.53 -4.88
N SER A 70 -10.64 -0.44 -5.13
CA SER A 70 -11.15 0.67 -5.93
C SER A 70 -11.25 0.30 -7.41
N ILE A 71 -12.25 0.89 -8.05
CA ILE A 71 -12.52 0.71 -9.48
C ILE A 71 -12.13 1.99 -10.21
N PRO A 72 -11.24 1.92 -11.22
CA PRO A 72 -10.93 3.07 -12.06
C PRO A 72 -12.09 3.34 -13.04
N GLU A 73 -12.50 4.59 -13.11
CA GLU A 73 -13.57 5.07 -13.97
C GLU A 73 -13.07 6.20 -14.86
N LEU A 74 -13.66 6.32 -16.04
CA LEU A 74 -13.38 7.39 -16.99
C LEU A 74 -14.53 8.38 -17.02
N ALA A 75 -14.24 9.68 -16.96
CA ALA A 75 -15.27 10.73 -17.10
C ALA A 75 -15.94 10.67 -18.48
N LYS A 76 -15.20 10.28 -19.52
CA LYS A 76 -15.75 10.02 -20.85
C LYS A 76 -15.40 8.61 -21.30
N ARG A 77 -16.39 7.89 -21.77
CA ARG A 77 -16.27 6.50 -22.20
C ARG A 77 -15.21 6.32 -23.30
N ASN A 78 -14.24 5.43 -23.03
CA ASN A 78 -13.27 4.96 -24.00
C ASN A 78 -13.02 3.48 -23.73
N SER A 79 -13.60 2.60 -24.54
CA SER A 79 -13.62 1.15 -24.31
C SER A 79 -12.21 0.52 -24.20
N LYS A 80 -11.21 1.04 -24.92
CA LYS A 80 -9.84 0.53 -24.85
C LYS A 80 -9.13 0.91 -23.55
N LEU A 81 -9.24 2.18 -23.15
CA LEU A 81 -8.70 2.67 -21.89
C LEU A 81 -9.43 2.07 -20.70
N GLU A 82 -10.75 1.92 -20.80
CA GLU A 82 -11.57 1.29 -19.78
C GLU A 82 -11.17 -0.16 -19.54
N TYR A 83 -11.00 -0.95 -20.61
CA TYR A 83 -10.52 -2.33 -20.49
C TYR A 83 -9.13 -2.41 -19.83
N MET A 84 -8.20 -1.56 -20.27
CA MET A 84 -6.85 -1.49 -19.70
C MET A 84 -6.90 -1.16 -18.20
N LEU A 85 -7.64 -0.11 -17.83
CA LEU A 85 -7.69 0.35 -16.44
C LEU A 85 -8.44 -0.61 -15.53
N LYS A 86 -9.59 -1.17 -15.98
CA LYS A 86 -10.44 -2.05 -15.14
C LYS A 86 -9.94 -3.48 -15.03
N HIS A 87 -9.16 -3.98 -16.01
CA HIS A 87 -8.78 -5.39 -16.02
C HIS A 87 -7.28 -5.63 -15.98
N ARG A 88 -6.50 -5.02 -16.88
CA ARG A 88 -5.06 -5.28 -17.02
C ARG A 88 -4.28 -4.02 -17.39
N PRO A 89 -3.84 -3.24 -16.41
CA PRO A 89 -2.97 -2.07 -16.66
C PRO A 89 -1.65 -2.45 -17.31
N ASN A 90 -1.15 -3.66 -17.08
CA ASN A 90 0.03 -4.22 -17.72
C ASN A 90 -0.07 -5.75 -17.82
N PRO A 91 0.81 -6.42 -18.61
CA PRO A 91 0.76 -7.87 -18.80
C PRO A 91 0.96 -8.71 -17.55
N PHE A 92 1.56 -8.15 -16.50
CA PHE A 92 1.96 -8.88 -15.29
C PHE A 92 0.95 -8.74 -14.14
N MET A 93 0.08 -7.73 -14.18
CA MET A 93 -0.75 -7.36 -13.03
C MET A 93 -2.20 -7.13 -13.44
N THR A 94 -3.10 -7.57 -12.60
CA THR A 94 -4.50 -7.12 -12.63
C THR A 94 -4.58 -5.71 -12.05
N THR A 95 -5.71 -5.05 -12.21
CA THR A 95 -5.92 -3.69 -11.70
C THR A 95 -5.77 -3.59 -10.19
N SER A 96 -6.33 -4.53 -9.43
CA SER A 96 -6.15 -4.58 -7.98
C SER A 96 -4.67 -4.71 -7.60
N GLN A 97 -3.95 -5.64 -8.21
CA GLN A 97 -2.51 -5.84 -7.96
C GLN A 97 -1.67 -4.60 -8.34
N PHE A 98 -2.05 -3.90 -9.40
CA PHE A 98 -1.39 -2.66 -9.81
C PHE A 98 -1.59 -1.57 -8.76
N ILE A 99 -2.82 -1.35 -8.29
CA ILE A 99 -3.14 -0.36 -7.27
C ILE A 99 -2.43 -0.71 -5.95
N GLU A 100 -2.54 -1.95 -5.50
CA GLU A 100 -1.85 -2.44 -4.30
C GLU A 100 -0.34 -2.19 -4.37
N ARG A 101 0.28 -2.46 -5.51
CA ARG A 101 1.73 -2.24 -5.72
C ARG A 101 2.10 -0.76 -5.66
N VAL A 102 1.33 0.11 -6.32
CA VAL A 102 1.56 1.56 -6.28
C VAL A 102 1.40 2.10 -4.86
N VAL A 103 0.33 1.70 -4.16
CA VAL A 103 0.07 2.15 -2.79
C VAL A 103 1.11 1.60 -1.81
N THR A 104 1.54 0.35 -1.97
CA THR A 104 2.62 -0.21 -1.16
C THR A 104 3.92 0.61 -1.34
N ASN A 105 4.32 0.91 -2.57
CA ASN A 105 5.48 1.76 -2.83
C ASN A 105 5.31 3.15 -2.22
N TYR A 106 4.13 3.75 -2.36
CA TYR A 106 3.80 5.06 -1.80
C TYR A 106 3.90 5.11 -0.27
N LEU A 107 3.49 4.06 0.43
CA LEU A 107 3.55 4.00 1.89
C LEU A 107 4.95 3.60 2.41
N CYS A 108 5.67 2.75 1.68
CA CYS A 108 7.02 2.31 2.05
C CYS A 108 8.06 3.41 1.85
N ASP A 109 8.01 4.09 0.71
CA ASP A 109 9.06 5.00 0.28
C ASP A 109 8.63 6.48 0.27
N ASN A 110 7.37 6.77 0.64
CA ASN A 110 6.71 8.07 0.48
C ASN A 110 6.76 8.61 -0.97
N ASN A 111 7.11 7.74 -1.90
CA ASN A 111 7.20 7.99 -3.33
C ASN A 111 6.72 6.76 -4.09
N ALA A 112 5.87 6.96 -5.08
CA ALA A 112 5.51 5.90 -6.02
C ALA A 112 5.53 6.44 -7.43
N PHE A 113 6.12 5.69 -8.34
CA PHE A 113 6.26 6.06 -9.74
C PHE A 113 5.45 5.14 -10.63
N ILE A 114 4.76 5.74 -11.58
CA ILE A 114 4.02 5.04 -12.62
C ILE A 114 4.56 5.50 -13.96
N ILE A 115 4.99 4.59 -14.80
CA ILE A 115 5.42 4.89 -16.16
C ILE A 115 4.39 4.37 -17.17
N PRO A 116 4.14 5.11 -18.26
CA PRO A 116 3.28 4.65 -19.31
C PRO A 116 4.01 3.64 -20.20
N ILE A 117 3.31 2.59 -20.62
CA ILE A 117 3.70 1.72 -21.72
C ILE A 117 3.05 2.30 -22.98
N LEU A 118 3.86 2.70 -23.95
CA LEU A 118 3.40 3.36 -25.15
C LEU A 118 3.28 2.37 -26.32
N ASP A 119 2.33 2.64 -27.22
CA ASP A 119 2.21 1.95 -28.50
C ASP A 119 3.14 2.60 -29.57
N GLU A 120 3.08 2.12 -30.80
CA GLU A 120 3.88 2.65 -31.91
C GLU A 120 3.52 4.10 -32.30
N TYR A 121 2.37 4.60 -31.85
CA TYR A 121 1.86 5.95 -32.08
C TYR A 121 1.99 6.84 -30.83
N GLU A 122 2.83 6.46 -29.87
CA GLU A 122 3.04 7.16 -28.57
C GLU A 122 1.78 7.27 -27.70
N ARG A 123 0.76 6.43 -27.93
CA ARG A 123 -0.44 6.40 -27.10
C ARG A 123 -0.26 5.42 -25.94
N VAL A 124 -0.80 5.75 -24.79
CA VAL A 124 -0.73 4.89 -23.61
C VAL A 124 -1.49 3.59 -23.85
N LYS A 125 -0.76 2.48 -23.80
CA LYS A 125 -1.26 1.11 -23.94
C LYS A 125 -1.32 0.39 -22.59
N GLY A 126 -0.57 0.87 -21.62
CA GLY A 126 -0.52 0.29 -20.28
C GLY A 126 0.19 1.19 -19.29
N LEU A 127 0.16 0.80 -18.04
CA LEU A 127 0.78 1.48 -16.91
C LEU A 127 1.62 0.50 -16.10
N PHE A 128 2.84 0.90 -15.72
CA PHE A 128 3.75 0.06 -14.96
C PHE A 128 4.26 0.78 -13.70
N PRO A 129 4.13 0.17 -12.50
CA PRO A 129 4.61 0.77 -11.26
C PRO A 129 6.10 0.45 -11.05
N ILE A 130 6.88 1.47 -10.71
CA ILE A 130 8.31 1.33 -10.40
C ILE A 130 8.56 1.69 -8.94
N ALA A 131 9.41 0.92 -8.27
CA ALA A 131 9.82 1.19 -6.91
C ALA A 131 10.86 2.32 -6.87
N TYR A 132 10.86 3.10 -5.79
CA TYR A 132 11.73 4.25 -5.60
C TYR A 132 13.23 3.91 -5.68
N ASN A 133 13.65 2.79 -5.10
CA ASN A 133 15.03 2.34 -5.12
C ASN A 133 15.58 1.98 -6.51
N GLN A 134 14.71 1.98 -7.51
CA GLN A 134 15.04 1.72 -8.92
C GLN A 134 15.07 3.00 -9.75
N VAL A 135 14.93 4.19 -9.14
CA VAL A 135 14.77 5.47 -9.82
C VAL A 135 15.87 6.44 -9.40
N GLU A 136 16.49 7.08 -10.38
CA GLU A 136 17.43 8.20 -10.21
C GLU A 136 16.95 9.42 -11.01
N ALA A 137 16.89 10.58 -10.37
CA ALA A 137 16.56 11.83 -11.05
C ALA A 137 17.81 12.43 -11.72
N LYS A 138 17.70 12.81 -12.98
CA LYS A 138 18.78 13.39 -13.78
C LYS A 138 18.30 14.62 -14.53
N GLU A 139 19.16 15.63 -14.64
CA GLU A 139 18.91 16.82 -15.42
C GLU A 139 19.67 16.76 -16.75
N TYR A 140 18.99 17.13 -17.82
CA TYR A 140 19.57 17.23 -19.15
C TYR A 140 19.02 18.45 -19.89
N ASN A 141 19.87 19.39 -20.29
CA ASN A 141 19.49 20.64 -20.96
C ASN A 141 18.41 21.48 -20.22
N GLY A 142 18.39 21.44 -18.89
CA GLY A 142 17.39 22.13 -18.08
C GLY A 142 16.08 21.37 -17.90
N GLU A 143 15.95 20.18 -18.50
CA GLU A 143 14.79 19.31 -18.33
C GLU A 143 15.10 18.16 -17.38
N LEU A 144 14.11 17.73 -16.62
CA LEU A 144 14.20 16.67 -15.64
C LEU A 144 13.84 15.32 -16.26
N TYR A 145 14.70 14.33 -16.05
CA TYR A 145 14.52 12.95 -16.48
C TYR A 145 14.60 12.00 -15.29
N LEU A 146 13.89 10.90 -15.36
CA LEU A 146 14.05 9.75 -14.47
C LEU A 146 14.74 8.61 -15.20
N GLU A 147 15.89 8.17 -14.68
CA GLU A 147 16.48 6.88 -15.02
C GLU A 147 15.90 5.83 -14.08
N TYR A 148 15.39 4.75 -14.62
CA TYR A 148 14.88 3.64 -13.83
C TYR A 148 15.55 2.34 -14.25
N SER A 149 15.74 1.45 -13.28
CA SER A 149 16.37 0.14 -13.47
C SER A 149 15.35 -0.96 -13.24
N PHE A 150 15.28 -1.93 -14.13
CA PHE A 150 14.50 -3.14 -13.94
C PHE A 150 15.30 -4.19 -13.15
N PRO A 151 14.62 -5.15 -12.49
CA PRO A 151 15.31 -6.27 -11.82
C PRO A 151 16.19 -7.10 -12.75
N THR A 152 15.93 -7.04 -14.07
CA THR A 152 16.75 -7.67 -15.12
C THR A 152 18.08 -6.97 -15.36
N GLY A 153 18.33 -5.80 -14.76
CA GLY A 153 19.50 -4.96 -14.99
C GLY A 153 19.36 -4.01 -16.20
N GLU A 154 18.26 -4.08 -16.93
CA GLU A 154 17.96 -3.12 -18.01
C GLU A 154 17.62 -1.76 -17.40
N LYS A 155 18.10 -0.68 -18.08
CA LYS A 155 17.83 0.69 -17.68
C LYS A 155 17.02 1.42 -18.74
N GLY A 156 16.05 2.21 -18.28
CA GLY A 156 15.29 3.12 -19.12
C GLY A 156 15.41 4.55 -18.62
N VAL A 157 15.24 5.50 -19.50
CA VAL A 157 15.20 6.94 -19.17
C VAL A 157 13.93 7.52 -19.75
N ILE A 158 13.18 8.23 -18.93
CA ILE A 158 11.94 8.88 -19.31
C ILE A 158 11.93 10.32 -18.81
N GLU A 159 11.35 11.23 -19.58
CA GLU A 159 11.10 12.60 -19.17
C GLU A 159 10.16 12.62 -17.96
N TYR A 160 10.50 13.42 -16.94
CA TYR A 160 9.72 13.46 -15.69
C TYR A 160 8.26 13.89 -15.92
N SER A 161 8.00 14.76 -16.87
CA SER A 161 6.65 15.20 -17.26
C SER A 161 5.74 14.04 -17.72
N LYS A 162 6.34 12.92 -18.15
CA LYS A 162 5.65 11.70 -18.60
C LYS A 162 5.61 10.60 -17.53
N VAL A 163 5.83 10.95 -16.28
CA VAL A 163 5.83 10.02 -15.16
C VAL A 163 4.74 10.40 -14.17
N GLY A 164 3.89 9.46 -13.80
CA GLY A 164 2.98 9.61 -12.67
C GLY A 164 3.76 9.47 -11.37
N HIS A 165 3.88 10.53 -10.61
CA HIS A 165 4.60 10.54 -9.35
C HIS A 165 3.68 10.89 -8.19
N LEU A 166 3.40 9.91 -7.33
CA LEU A 166 2.67 10.10 -6.08
C LEU A 166 3.67 10.39 -4.95
N LYS A 167 3.47 11.49 -4.23
CA LYS A 167 4.33 11.94 -3.13
C LYS A 167 3.56 11.97 -1.81
N ARG A 168 4.23 11.57 -0.74
CA ARG A 168 3.72 11.65 0.63
C ARG A 168 4.70 12.45 1.49
N MET A 169 4.18 13.22 2.45
CA MET A 169 5.01 13.96 3.42
C MET A 169 6.10 14.80 2.76
N GLN A 170 5.73 15.63 1.79
CA GLN A 170 6.68 16.52 1.10
C GLN A 170 6.95 17.78 1.97
N TYR A 171 8.21 17.98 2.36
CA TYR A 171 8.62 19.12 3.20
C TYR A 171 9.91 19.79 2.72
N LYS A 172 11.01 19.04 2.62
CA LYS A 172 12.34 19.62 2.32
C LYS A 172 12.74 19.51 0.85
N ASN A 173 12.11 18.59 0.12
CA ASN A 173 12.46 18.33 -1.27
C ASN A 173 11.23 18.57 -2.16
N ASP A 174 11.38 19.42 -3.17
CA ASP A 174 10.29 19.74 -4.10
C ASP A 174 10.00 18.58 -5.07
N LEU A 175 10.97 17.70 -5.30
CA LEU A 175 10.85 16.59 -6.24
C LEU A 175 10.34 15.32 -5.59
N PHE A 176 10.81 14.99 -4.38
CA PHE A 176 10.49 13.74 -3.69
C PHE A 176 9.76 13.99 -2.37
N GLY A 177 8.98 13.00 -1.95
CA GLY A 177 8.46 12.92 -0.59
C GLY A 177 9.58 12.64 0.41
N ASP A 178 9.40 13.08 1.66
CA ASP A 178 10.36 12.86 2.73
C ASP A 178 10.47 11.39 3.13
N THR A 179 11.54 11.04 3.84
CA THR A 179 11.73 9.68 4.35
C THR A 179 10.78 9.34 5.49
N ASN A 180 10.60 8.04 5.72
CA ASN A 180 9.95 7.50 6.92
C ASN A 180 10.87 7.56 8.17
N GLY A 181 11.81 8.51 8.23
CA GLY A 181 12.80 8.64 9.31
C GLY A 181 12.20 8.74 10.71
N ALA A 182 11.00 9.32 10.84
CA ALA A 182 10.27 9.38 12.11
C ALA A 182 9.91 8.00 12.68
N LEU A 183 9.69 6.99 11.82
CA LEU A 183 9.42 5.61 12.25
C LEU A 183 10.70 4.84 12.61
N ASN A 184 11.86 5.24 12.12
CA ASN A 184 13.07 4.45 12.28
C ASN A 184 13.41 4.18 13.73
N GLN A 185 13.27 5.17 14.62
CA GLN A 185 13.51 5.00 16.04
C GLN A 185 12.59 3.94 16.67
N THR A 186 11.30 3.97 16.31
CA THR A 186 10.32 2.98 16.78
C THR A 186 10.66 1.58 16.26
N LEU A 187 11.04 1.48 15.00
CA LEU A 187 11.43 0.20 14.38
C LEU A 187 12.73 -0.37 14.96
N GLU A 188 13.71 0.47 15.30
CA GLU A 188 14.95 0.05 15.96
C GLU A 188 14.68 -0.55 17.34
N VAL A 189 13.75 0.03 18.10
CA VAL A 189 13.33 -0.51 19.41
C VAL A 189 12.70 -1.88 19.25
N ILE A 190 11.78 -2.05 18.31
CA ILE A 190 11.15 -3.35 18.02
C ILE A 190 12.21 -4.38 17.59
N HIS A 191 13.13 -3.99 16.72
CA HIS A 191 14.19 -4.89 16.25
C HIS A 191 15.10 -5.34 17.40
N ALA A 192 15.53 -4.40 18.25
CA ALA A 192 16.35 -4.69 19.44
C ALA A 192 15.61 -5.61 20.42
N GLN A 193 14.30 -5.40 20.60
CA GLN A 193 13.46 -6.28 21.43
C GLN A 193 13.40 -7.70 20.84
N ASN A 194 13.10 -7.85 19.55
CA ASN A 194 13.04 -9.14 18.88
C ASN A 194 14.39 -9.89 18.96
N GLN A 195 15.50 -9.17 18.79
CA GLN A 195 16.83 -9.74 18.98
C GLN A 195 17.06 -10.18 20.42
N SER A 196 16.66 -9.37 21.41
CA SER A 196 16.79 -9.71 22.83
C SER A 196 16.02 -10.99 23.18
N ILE A 197 14.77 -11.09 22.71
CA ILE A 197 13.94 -12.29 22.89
C ILE A 197 14.59 -13.50 22.21
N THR A 198 15.03 -13.36 20.97
CA THR A 198 15.70 -14.44 20.23
C THR A 198 16.97 -14.91 20.92
N ASN A 199 17.79 -13.98 21.42
CA ASN A 199 19.01 -14.29 22.15
C ASN A 199 18.70 -14.94 23.50
N ALA A 200 17.68 -14.47 24.21
CA ALA A 200 17.24 -15.06 25.45
C ALA A 200 16.75 -16.50 25.25
N LEU A 201 15.97 -16.76 24.19
CA LEU A 201 15.52 -18.12 23.86
C LEU A 201 16.69 -19.04 23.50
N LYS A 202 17.66 -18.56 22.72
CA LYS A 202 18.89 -19.34 22.41
C LYS A 202 19.72 -19.61 23.66
N GLN A 203 19.74 -18.68 24.62
CA GLN A 203 20.50 -18.81 25.85
C GLN A 203 19.73 -19.55 26.96
N SER A 204 18.42 -19.65 26.88
CA SER A 204 17.60 -20.37 27.86
C SER A 204 17.90 -21.87 27.91
N GLY A 205 18.38 -22.44 26.80
CA GLY A 205 18.88 -23.82 26.72
C GLY A 205 20.27 -24.04 27.35
N VAL A 206 20.96 -22.93 27.70
CA VAL A 206 22.31 -23.01 28.30
C VAL A 206 22.18 -22.68 29.78
N VAL A 207 22.26 -23.72 30.61
CA VAL A 207 22.27 -23.54 32.07
C VAL A 207 23.60 -22.92 32.44
N ARG A 208 23.57 -21.76 33.09
CA ARG A 208 24.74 -21.05 33.58
C ARG A 208 24.86 -21.20 35.09
N PHE A 209 26.02 -21.51 35.55
CA PHE A 209 26.32 -21.62 36.97
C PHE A 209 27.40 -20.60 37.34
N MET A 210 27.27 -20.04 38.50
CA MET A 210 28.27 -19.24 39.18
C MET A 210 28.76 -20.07 40.37
N ALA A 211 30.02 -20.40 40.38
CA ALA A 211 30.66 -21.14 41.43
C ALA A 211 31.79 -20.31 42.06
N GLN A 212 31.80 -20.19 43.35
CA GLN A 212 32.90 -19.60 44.11
C GLN A 212 33.92 -20.69 44.39
N LEU A 213 35.19 -20.46 44.05
CA LEU A 213 36.31 -21.34 44.40
C LEU A 213 36.85 -20.98 45.79
N ASN A 214 37.18 -21.97 46.57
CA ASN A 214 37.83 -21.79 47.89
C ASN A 214 39.32 -21.42 47.78
N GLU A 215 39.94 -21.65 46.60
CA GLU A 215 41.32 -21.35 46.33
C GLU A 215 41.47 -20.12 45.43
N GLN A 216 42.52 -19.34 45.64
CA GLN A 216 42.81 -18.17 44.87
C GLN A 216 43.51 -18.58 43.58
N LEU A 217 42.79 -18.54 42.45
CA LEU A 217 43.38 -18.81 41.13
C LEU A 217 44.09 -17.54 40.62
N ILE A 218 45.35 -17.71 40.22
CA ILE A 218 46.19 -16.65 39.66
C ILE A 218 46.39 -16.92 38.18
N GLY A 219 45.83 -16.05 37.32
CA GLY A 219 46.03 -16.11 35.89
C GLY A 219 44.82 -16.67 35.10
N LYS A 220 44.64 -16.15 33.90
CA LYS A 220 43.47 -16.45 33.01
C LYS A 220 43.41 -17.94 32.64
N GLU A 221 44.55 -18.55 32.44
CA GLU A 221 44.69 -19.95 32.03
C GLU A 221 44.14 -20.92 33.10
N HIS A 222 44.38 -20.64 34.38
CA HIS A 222 43.83 -21.44 35.49
C HIS A 222 42.32 -21.36 35.58
N PHE A 223 41.75 -20.19 35.34
CA PHE A 223 40.27 -20.03 35.29
C PHE A 223 39.67 -20.79 34.10
N GLU A 224 40.29 -20.77 32.94
CA GLU A 224 39.84 -21.50 31.76
C GLU A 224 39.93 -23.01 31.96
N ASN A 225 41.00 -23.52 32.57
CA ASN A 225 41.15 -24.93 32.86
C ASN A 225 40.10 -25.42 33.89
N GLU A 226 39.89 -24.70 35.00
CA GLU A 226 38.88 -25.07 35.96
C GLU A 226 37.47 -25.00 35.39
N ARG A 227 37.17 -23.99 34.59
CA ARG A 227 35.87 -23.90 33.89
C ARG A 227 35.66 -25.09 32.96
N LYS A 228 36.70 -25.49 32.24
CA LYS A 228 36.62 -26.62 31.32
C LYS A 228 36.44 -27.92 32.07
N LEU A 229 37.20 -28.13 33.15
CA LEU A 229 37.09 -29.30 33.99
C LEU A 229 35.72 -29.46 34.66
N PHE A 230 35.16 -28.37 35.18
CA PHE A 230 33.80 -28.35 35.73
C PHE A 230 32.75 -28.66 34.65
N SER A 231 32.91 -28.08 33.43
CA SER A 231 32.02 -28.30 32.29
C SER A 231 32.08 -29.76 31.83
N ASP A 232 33.24 -30.31 31.62
CA ASP A 232 33.44 -31.69 31.12
C ASP A 232 32.90 -32.74 32.12
N VAL A 233 33.06 -32.49 33.42
CA VAL A 233 32.58 -33.40 34.47
C VAL A 233 31.05 -33.34 34.61
N ASN A 234 30.42 -32.13 34.50
CA ASN A 234 29.01 -31.96 34.81
C ASN A 234 28.10 -31.85 33.60
N PHE A 235 28.63 -31.46 32.43
CA PHE A 235 27.81 -31.22 31.21
C PHE A 235 28.28 -32.04 30.01
N GLY A 236 29.22 -33.00 30.19
CA GLY A 236 29.59 -33.94 29.14
C GLY A 236 28.39 -34.77 28.66
N ALA A 237 28.44 -35.24 27.42
CA ALA A 237 27.32 -35.93 26.74
C ALA A 237 26.78 -37.17 27.47
N ASP A 238 27.57 -37.74 28.38
CA ASP A 238 27.22 -38.96 29.13
C ASP A 238 26.65 -38.68 30.54
N ASN A 239 26.57 -37.41 30.99
CA ASN A 239 26.14 -37.09 32.34
C ASN A 239 24.62 -36.97 32.44
N LYS A 240 24.04 -37.94 33.13
CA LYS A 240 22.60 -38.09 33.36
C LYS A 240 22.17 -37.30 34.64
N GLN A 241 21.76 -36.05 34.47
CA GLN A 241 20.91 -35.33 35.42
C GLN A 241 21.44 -35.00 36.82
N MET A 242 22.66 -35.43 37.24
CA MET A 242 23.19 -35.13 38.53
C MET A 242 24.51 -34.34 38.42
N MET A 243 24.55 -33.14 39.00
CA MET A 243 25.76 -32.36 39.15
C MET A 243 26.54 -32.84 40.35
N ILE A 244 27.84 -33.17 40.17
CA ILE A 244 28.75 -33.56 41.25
C ILE A 244 29.81 -32.47 41.37
N TYR A 245 30.01 -31.95 42.59
CA TYR A 245 31.05 -30.96 42.86
C TYR A 245 31.81 -31.30 44.10
N ASP A 246 33.06 -30.92 44.12
CA ASP A 246 34.04 -31.15 45.15
C ASP A 246 34.02 -29.95 46.13
N SER A 247 34.63 -30.13 47.34
CA SER A 247 34.82 -29.11 48.37
C SER A 247 35.60 -27.86 47.89
N ARG A 248 36.23 -27.93 46.71
CA ARG A 248 36.85 -26.77 46.05
C ARG A 248 35.84 -25.71 45.61
N TYR A 249 34.57 -26.08 45.37
CA TYR A 249 33.51 -25.18 44.95
C TYR A 249 32.58 -24.86 46.11
N LYS A 250 32.40 -23.58 46.33
CA LYS A 250 31.46 -23.05 47.34
C LYS A 250 30.41 -22.22 46.63
N ASP A 251 29.20 -22.25 47.17
CA ASP A 251 28.10 -21.38 46.67
C ASP A 251 27.85 -21.50 45.17
N ILE A 252 27.57 -22.70 44.68
CA ILE A 252 27.15 -22.90 43.29
C ILE A 252 25.71 -22.41 43.15
N LYS A 253 25.52 -21.37 42.36
CA LYS A 253 24.20 -20.80 42.06
C LYS A 253 23.93 -20.87 40.58
N GLN A 254 22.76 -21.29 40.22
CA GLN A 254 22.28 -21.17 38.86
C GLN A 254 21.98 -19.68 38.56
N VAL A 255 22.59 -19.18 37.47
CA VAL A 255 22.34 -17.83 37.00
C VAL A 255 21.21 -17.90 35.99
N GLU A 256 20.03 -17.52 36.40
CA GLU A 256 18.90 -17.36 35.48
C GLU A 256 19.16 -16.16 34.56
N SER A 257 19.24 -16.41 33.28
CA SER A 257 19.25 -15.33 32.27
C SER A 257 17.81 -14.88 32.06
N LYS A 258 17.41 -13.83 32.77
CA LYS A 258 16.08 -13.23 32.52
C LYS A 258 16.21 -12.34 31.28
N PRO A 259 15.44 -12.60 30.21
CA PRO A 259 15.36 -11.69 29.07
C PRO A 259 14.77 -10.36 29.53
N ILE A 260 15.29 -9.27 29.00
CA ILE A 260 14.71 -7.94 29.18
C ILE A 260 13.50 -7.88 28.26
N TYR A 261 12.32 -7.89 28.81
CA TYR A 261 11.07 -7.65 28.09
C TYR A 261 10.71 -6.17 28.24
N LEU A 262 10.22 -5.58 27.17
CA LEU A 262 9.47 -4.33 27.30
C LEU A 262 8.18 -4.60 28.08
N ASP A 263 7.77 -3.63 28.89
CA ASP A 263 6.47 -3.69 29.56
C ASP A 263 5.35 -3.75 28.53
N GLU A 264 4.26 -4.44 28.82
CA GLU A 264 3.11 -4.59 27.93
C GLU A 264 2.59 -3.23 27.46
N LYS A 265 2.57 -2.23 28.34
CA LYS A 265 2.17 -0.86 27.99
C LYS A 265 3.09 -0.21 26.96
N GLN A 266 4.38 -0.48 27.04
CA GLN A 266 5.34 0.04 26.06
C GLN A 266 5.18 -0.65 24.71
N GLN A 267 4.87 -1.94 24.67
CA GLN A 267 4.59 -2.65 23.43
C GLN A 267 3.33 -2.11 22.74
N VAL A 268 2.26 -1.88 23.50
CA VAL A 268 1.02 -1.28 23.02
C VAL A 268 1.29 0.12 22.46
N LEU A 269 2.03 0.97 23.18
CA LEU A 269 2.37 2.32 22.74
C LEU A 269 3.16 2.32 21.42
N ILE A 270 4.12 1.41 21.29
CA ILE A 270 4.91 1.26 20.06
C ILE A 270 4.02 0.86 18.87
N ASP A 271 3.12 -0.08 19.08
CA ASP A 271 2.17 -0.53 18.08
C ASP A 271 1.18 0.58 17.67
N GLU A 272 0.69 1.33 18.65
CA GLU A 272 -0.15 2.51 18.43
C GLU A 272 0.58 3.62 17.66
N ASN A 273 1.85 3.88 17.95
CA ASN A 273 2.64 4.86 17.21
C ASN A 273 2.77 4.51 15.72
N ILE A 274 2.95 3.24 15.37
CA ILE A 274 2.97 2.79 13.98
C ILE A 274 1.61 3.00 13.33
N LYS A 275 0.53 2.61 14.00
CA LYS A 275 -0.83 2.77 13.48
C LYS A 275 -1.17 4.24 13.27
N ASN A 276 -0.87 5.09 14.25
CA ASN A 276 -1.09 6.54 14.17
C ASN A 276 -0.29 7.20 13.05
N TYR A 277 0.93 6.74 12.79
CA TYR A 277 1.74 7.24 11.68
C TYR A 277 1.07 7.02 10.31
N PHE A 278 0.36 5.93 10.14
CA PHE A 278 -0.38 5.61 8.93
C PHE A 278 -1.86 6.03 8.98
N GLY A 279 -2.34 6.52 10.12
CA GLY A 279 -3.73 6.94 10.31
C GLY A 279 -4.73 5.78 10.42
N VAL A 280 -4.31 4.63 10.96
CA VAL A 280 -5.12 3.41 11.00
C VAL A 280 -5.39 2.99 12.44
N SER A 281 -6.63 2.63 12.77
CA SER A 281 -6.98 2.06 14.07
C SER A 281 -6.77 0.53 14.12
N THR A 282 -6.78 -0.03 15.32
CA THR A 282 -6.75 -1.50 15.51
C THR A 282 -7.96 -2.18 14.88
N ASN A 283 -9.14 -1.56 14.99
CA ASN A 283 -10.39 -2.08 14.44
C ASN A 283 -10.33 -2.19 12.92
N VAL A 284 -9.74 -1.18 12.25
CA VAL A 284 -9.52 -1.19 10.79
C VAL A 284 -8.65 -2.38 10.39
N ILE A 285 -7.52 -2.61 11.08
CA ILE A 285 -6.61 -3.73 10.78
C ILE A 285 -7.30 -5.08 10.99
N GLN A 286 -8.17 -5.19 11.99
CA GLN A 286 -8.93 -6.40 12.27
C GLN A 286 -10.21 -6.54 11.45
N HIS A 287 -10.52 -5.56 10.58
CA HIS A 287 -11.78 -5.45 9.83
C HIS A 287 -13.03 -5.54 10.72
N LYS A 288 -12.93 -4.98 11.94
CA LYS A 288 -14.01 -4.90 12.93
C LYS A 288 -14.51 -3.47 13.02
N PHE A 289 -15.33 -3.08 12.07
CA PHE A 289 -15.97 -1.76 12.10
C PHE A 289 -17.19 -1.82 13.03
N GLU A 290 -17.15 -1.08 14.11
CA GLU A 290 -18.24 -1.03 15.10
C GLU A 290 -19.37 -0.09 14.63
N SER A 291 -19.05 0.83 13.71
CA SER A 291 -20.00 1.78 13.15
C SER A 291 -19.62 2.21 11.72
N ASP A 292 -20.63 2.66 10.97
CA ASP A 292 -20.42 3.27 9.64
C ASP A 292 -19.53 4.53 9.74
N TYR A 293 -19.52 5.21 10.89
CA TYR A 293 -18.68 6.37 11.14
C TYR A 293 -17.19 6.01 11.17
N GLU A 294 -16.82 4.89 11.77
CA GLU A 294 -15.41 4.45 11.85
C GLU A 294 -14.85 4.13 10.45
N TRP A 295 -15.64 3.42 9.65
CA TRP A 295 -15.28 3.16 8.26
C TRP A 295 -15.15 4.45 7.45
N ASN A 296 -16.14 5.35 7.53
CA ASN A 296 -16.12 6.61 6.79
C ASN A 296 -14.92 7.47 7.19
N SER A 297 -14.60 7.57 8.48
CA SER A 297 -13.45 8.31 8.98
C SER A 297 -12.12 7.75 8.44
N TYR A 298 -11.96 6.43 8.41
CA TYR A 298 -10.80 5.77 7.82
C TYR A 298 -10.73 6.00 6.31
N TYR A 299 -11.85 5.86 5.63
CA TYR A 299 -11.92 6.06 4.19
C TYR A 299 -11.55 7.49 3.80
N GLU A 300 -12.19 8.48 4.40
CA GLU A 300 -11.97 9.91 4.11
C GLU A 300 -10.60 10.40 4.57
N GLY A 301 -10.07 9.86 5.67
CA GLY A 301 -8.77 10.25 6.22
C GLY A 301 -7.58 9.59 5.57
N VAL A 302 -7.71 8.37 5.07
CA VAL A 302 -6.57 7.56 4.58
C VAL A 302 -6.74 7.12 3.13
N ILE A 303 -7.85 6.47 2.80
CA ILE A 303 -8.03 5.85 1.47
C ILE A 303 -8.27 6.89 0.38
N GLU A 304 -9.23 7.78 0.59
CA GLU A 304 -9.62 8.78 -0.42
C GLU A 304 -8.47 9.70 -0.84
N PRO A 305 -7.64 10.26 0.07
CA PRO A 305 -6.50 11.08 -0.32
C PRO A 305 -5.47 10.33 -1.19
N ILE A 306 -5.30 9.03 -0.97
CA ILE A 306 -4.41 8.19 -1.80
C ILE A 306 -5.03 8.01 -3.20
N LEU A 307 -6.32 7.71 -3.26
CA LEU A 307 -7.03 7.52 -4.52
C LEU A 307 -7.12 8.80 -5.35
N ILE A 308 -7.27 9.97 -4.71
CA ILE A 308 -7.21 11.27 -5.39
C ILE A 308 -5.84 11.45 -6.06
N LYS A 309 -4.75 11.27 -5.34
CA LYS A 309 -3.39 11.38 -5.91
C LYS A 309 -3.15 10.38 -7.03
N LEU A 310 -3.64 9.15 -6.88
CA LEU A 310 -3.56 8.14 -7.92
C LEU A 310 -4.35 8.56 -9.17
N SER A 311 -5.55 9.12 -8.98
CA SER A 311 -6.40 9.64 -10.05
C SER A 311 -5.72 10.76 -10.82
N GLU A 312 -5.12 11.71 -10.13
CA GLU A 312 -4.38 12.83 -10.72
C GLU A 312 -3.15 12.33 -11.49
N ALA A 313 -2.35 11.44 -10.90
CA ALA A 313 -1.17 10.88 -11.53
C ALA A 313 -1.51 10.08 -12.80
N VAL A 314 -2.55 9.24 -12.75
CA VAL A 314 -2.97 8.45 -13.91
C VAL A 314 -3.62 9.33 -14.98
N THR A 315 -4.38 10.36 -14.58
CA THR A 315 -4.96 11.33 -15.52
C THR A 315 -3.87 12.06 -16.31
N SER A 316 -2.84 12.55 -15.63
CA SER A 316 -1.72 13.27 -16.29
C SER A 316 -0.90 12.39 -17.24
N LEU A 317 -0.88 11.07 -17.01
CA LEU A 317 -0.22 10.11 -17.90
C LEU A 317 -1.01 9.78 -19.16
N ILE A 318 -2.33 9.74 -19.05
CA ILE A 318 -3.21 9.28 -20.13
C ILE A 318 -3.62 10.44 -21.02
N TYR A 319 -3.87 11.61 -20.44
CA TYR A 319 -4.45 12.74 -21.15
C TYR A 319 -3.52 13.94 -21.23
N THR A 320 -3.54 14.61 -22.36
CA THR A 320 -2.90 15.92 -22.54
C THR A 320 -3.66 17.02 -21.83
N GLN A 321 -3.02 18.16 -21.57
CA GLN A 321 -3.66 19.31 -20.94
C GLN A 321 -4.97 19.74 -21.62
N SER A 322 -4.98 19.78 -22.96
CA SER A 322 -6.20 20.14 -23.73
C SER A 322 -7.33 19.13 -23.55
N GLN A 323 -7.00 17.85 -23.41
CA GLN A 323 -8.00 16.80 -23.14
C GLN A 323 -8.55 16.91 -21.72
N ILE A 324 -7.70 17.23 -20.74
CA ILE A 324 -8.14 17.46 -19.34
C ILE A 324 -9.06 18.66 -19.28
N MET A 325 -8.72 19.78 -19.95
CA MET A 325 -9.61 20.96 -20.07
C MET A 325 -10.96 20.64 -20.74
N ALA A 326 -10.99 19.62 -21.58
CA ALA A 326 -12.22 19.10 -22.20
C ALA A 326 -12.92 18.04 -21.34
N ASN A 327 -12.65 17.99 -20.04
CA ASN A 327 -13.28 17.10 -19.06
C ASN A 327 -12.99 15.60 -19.29
N ASN A 328 -11.77 15.25 -19.75
CA ASN A 328 -11.30 13.88 -19.75
C ASN A 328 -10.39 13.67 -18.55
N TYR A 329 -10.76 12.77 -17.67
CA TYR A 329 -9.97 12.39 -16.51
C TYR A 329 -10.31 10.96 -16.07
N VAL A 330 -9.41 10.38 -15.30
CA VAL A 330 -9.58 9.09 -14.62
C VAL A 330 -9.81 9.37 -13.15
N TYR A 331 -10.74 8.66 -12.55
CA TYR A 331 -10.90 8.68 -11.10
C TYR A 331 -11.04 7.27 -10.55
N PHE A 332 -10.46 7.07 -9.39
CA PHE A 332 -10.55 5.81 -8.67
C PHE A 332 -11.58 5.98 -7.57
N THR A 333 -12.59 5.14 -7.58
CA THR A 333 -13.66 5.15 -6.60
C THR A 333 -13.80 3.79 -5.95
N THR A 334 -14.14 3.77 -4.67
CA THR A 334 -14.57 2.55 -4.00
C THR A 334 -16.09 2.56 -3.92
N ASN A 335 -16.69 1.40 -4.01
CA ASN A 335 -18.11 1.28 -3.72
C ASN A 335 -18.31 1.45 -2.20
N ARG A 336 -18.46 2.70 -1.76
CA ARG A 336 -18.70 3.05 -0.34
C ARG A 336 -19.89 2.29 0.24
N MET A 337 -20.86 1.93 -0.60
CA MET A 337 -22.07 1.25 -0.18
C MET A 337 -21.82 -0.19 0.30
N GLN A 338 -20.72 -0.84 -0.11
CA GLN A 338 -20.41 -2.20 0.39
C GLN A 338 -20.18 -2.25 1.89
N TYR A 339 -19.76 -1.14 2.48
CA TYR A 339 -19.39 -1.04 3.91
C TYR A 339 -20.46 -0.38 4.77
N MET A 340 -21.56 0.09 4.16
CA MET A 340 -22.70 0.59 4.89
C MET A 340 -23.44 -0.53 5.61
N SER A 341 -24.06 -0.22 6.74
CA SER A 341 -24.99 -1.13 7.40
C SER A 341 -26.13 -1.50 6.45
N ASN A 342 -26.74 -2.66 6.64
CA ASN A 342 -27.87 -3.08 5.81
C ASN A 342 -29.04 -2.07 5.89
N GLU A 343 -29.22 -1.45 7.04
CA GLU A 343 -30.22 -0.39 7.23
C GLU A 343 -29.90 0.85 6.40
N ALA A 344 -28.64 1.32 6.44
CA ALA A 344 -28.20 2.46 5.65
C ALA A 344 -28.29 2.17 4.14
N LYS A 345 -27.91 0.96 3.69
CA LYS A 345 -28.08 0.50 2.29
C LYS A 345 -29.54 0.54 1.85
N LEU A 346 -30.43 0.02 2.69
CA LEU A 346 -31.86 -0.03 2.39
C LEU A 346 -32.42 1.39 2.25
N ASN A 347 -32.11 2.27 3.22
CA ASN A 347 -32.56 3.66 3.20
C ASN A 347 -32.01 4.40 1.97
N PHE A 348 -30.72 4.25 1.65
CA PHE A 348 -30.11 4.85 0.47
C PHE A 348 -30.76 4.35 -0.82
N SER A 349 -30.83 3.02 -1.00
CA SER A 349 -31.38 2.41 -2.22
C SER A 349 -32.84 2.83 -2.44
N SER A 350 -33.64 2.77 -1.37
CA SER A 350 -35.06 3.16 -1.42
C SER A 350 -35.23 4.64 -1.79
N GLN A 351 -34.53 5.56 -1.11
CA GLN A 351 -34.69 6.99 -1.35
C GLN A 351 -34.19 7.42 -2.72
N MET A 352 -33.07 6.88 -3.20
CA MET A 352 -32.49 7.24 -4.49
C MET A 352 -33.28 6.65 -5.65
N PHE A 353 -33.75 5.40 -5.51
CA PHE A 353 -34.63 4.76 -6.50
C PHE A 353 -35.99 5.49 -6.62
N ASP A 354 -36.63 5.79 -5.50
CA ASP A 354 -37.90 6.48 -5.47
C ASP A 354 -37.86 7.89 -6.09
N ARG A 355 -36.70 8.55 -6.03
CA ARG A 355 -36.44 9.85 -6.63
C ARG A 355 -36.00 9.78 -8.11
N GLY A 356 -35.84 8.58 -8.65
CA GLY A 356 -35.39 8.37 -10.02
C GLY A 356 -33.90 8.71 -10.26
N ILE A 357 -33.09 8.83 -9.20
CA ILE A 357 -31.66 9.16 -9.31
C ILE A 357 -30.88 7.94 -9.75
N ILE A 358 -31.24 6.74 -9.24
CA ILE A 358 -30.64 5.46 -9.60
C ILE A 358 -31.68 4.55 -10.23
N ASP A 359 -31.22 3.66 -11.10
CA ASP A 359 -32.04 2.64 -11.74
C ASP A 359 -32.04 1.31 -10.92
N GLY A 360 -32.87 0.35 -11.34
CA GLY A 360 -32.99 -0.94 -10.67
C GLY A 360 -31.71 -1.76 -10.72
N ASN A 361 -30.93 -1.70 -11.81
CA ASN A 361 -29.68 -2.42 -11.93
C ASN A 361 -28.59 -1.84 -11.01
N THR A 362 -28.57 -0.52 -10.80
CA THR A 362 -27.73 0.11 -9.79
C THR A 362 -28.11 -0.34 -8.37
N VAL A 363 -29.41 -0.52 -8.07
CA VAL A 363 -29.82 -1.12 -6.79
C VAL A 363 -29.32 -2.56 -6.68
N CYS A 364 -29.37 -3.34 -7.75
CA CYS A 364 -28.82 -4.70 -7.77
C CYS A 364 -27.31 -4.71 -7.46
N ASP A 365 -26.54 -3.75 -8.03
CA ASP A 365 -25.11 -3.62 -7.74
C ASP A 365 -24.82 -3.32 -6.27
N VAL A 366 -25.62 -2.47 -5.62
CA VAL A 366 -25.51 -2.17 -4.18
C VAL A 366 -25.67 -3.42 -3.32
N TRP A 367 -26.57 -4.33 -3.74
CA TRP A 367 -26.91 -5.54 -3.02
C TRP A 367 -26.21 -6.80 -3.54
N ASN A 368 -25.29 -6.68 -4.52
CA ASN A 368 -24.63 -7.79 -5.22
C ASN A 368 -25.63 -8.78 -5.82
N LEU A 369 -26.72 -8.30 -6.38
CA LEU A 369 -27.70 -9.10 -7.08
C LEU A 369 -27.46 -9.05 -8.60
N PRO A 370 -27.84 -10.08 -9.33
CA PRO A 370 -27.74 -10.06 -10.80
C PRO A 370 -28.66 -9.01 -11.40
N HIS A 371 -28.19 -8.38 -12.49
CA HIS A 371 -28.99 -7.46 -13.27
C HIS A 371 -30.17 -8.17 -13.92
N TYR A 372 -31.24 -7.44 -14.20
CA TYR A 372 -32.42 -7.94 -14.89
C TYR A 372 -32.81 -7.06 -16.07
N ASP A 373 -33.51 -7.63 -17.04
CA ASP A 373 -33.95 -6.94 -18.24
C ASP A 373 -34.94 -5.81 -17.89
N GLY A 374 -34.63 -4.57 -18.37
CA GLY A 374 -35.42 -3.37 -18.07
C GLY A 374 -35.11 -2.71 -16.73
N GLY A 375 -34.09 -3.25 -15.99
CA GLY A 375 -33.62 -2.66 -14.73
C GLY A 375 -32.85 -1.36 -14.90
N ASP A 376 -32.48 -0.97 -16.11
CA ASP A 376 -31.82 0.29 -16.51
C ASP A 376 -32.77 1.48 -16.65
N LYS A 377 -34.07 1.28 -16.41
CA LYS A 377 -35.07 2.33 -16.43
C LYS A 377 -35.15 3.05 -15.11
N HIS A 378 -35.17 4.39 -15.18
CA HIS A 378 -35.42 5.23 -14.02
C HIS A 378 -36.91 5.36 -13.74
N TYR A 379 -37.27 5.14 -12.48
CA TYR A 379 -38.65 5.29 -11.99
C TYR A 379 -38.73 6.44 -11.00
N ILE A 380 -39.74 7.24 -11.08
CA ILE A 380 -40.04 8.33 -10.15
C ILE A 380 -41.43 8.17 -9.59
N ARG A 381 -41.63 8.48 -8.32
CA ARG A 381 -42.98 8.55 -7.75
C ARG A 381 -43.74 9.72 -8.37
N LYS A 382 -45.02 9.51 -8.72
CA LYS A 382 -45.90 10.55 -9.32
C LYS A 382 -46.11 11.79 -8.45
N GLU A 383 -45.78 11.69 -7.18
CA GLU A 383 -45.94 12.74 -6.17
C GLU A 383 -44.89 13.87 -6.29
N TYR A 384 -43.83 13.69 -7.08
CA TYR A 384 -42.83 14.74 -7.30
C TYR A 384 -43.20 15.59 -8.50
N ALA A 385 -43.29 16.92 -8.29
CA ALA A 385 -43.49 17.91 -9.32
C ALA A 385 -42.28 18.84 -9.44
N GLU A 386 -42.03 19.39 -10.61
CA GLU A 386 -41.03 20.44 -10.80
C GLU A 386 -41.46 21.70 -10.02
N ILE A 387 -40.54 22.28 -9.23
CA ILE A 387 -40.81 23.46 -8.40
C ILE A 387 -41.31 24.62 -9.28
N ASP A 388 -40.74 24.81 -10.46
CA ASP A 388 -41.10 25.87 -11.41
C ASP A 388 -42.51 25.70 -12.02
N LYS A 389 -43.10 24.50 -11.93
CA LYS A 389 -44.42 24.19 -12.40
C LYS A 389 -45.48 24.21 -11.29
N LEU A 390 -45.09 24.36 -10.03
CA LEU A 390 -46.03 24.47 -8.92
C LEU A 390 -46.83 25.78 -8.97
N ASP A 391 -46.27 26.85 -9.56
CA ASP A 391 -46.93 28.14 -9.75
C ASP A 391 -47.90 28.15 -10.94
N GLU A 392 -47.81 27.20 -11.88
CA GLU A 392 -48.73 27.12 -13.05
C GLU A 392 -50.05 26.39 -12.76
N GLY A 393 -50.38 26.16 -11.50
CA GLY A 393 -51.66 25.59 -11.08
C GLY A 393 -51.90 24.20 -11.65
N ILE A 394 -51.55 23.17 -10.90
CA ILE A 394 -52.04 21.81 -11.16
C ILE A 394 -53.55 21.83 -11.05
N SER A 395 -54.26 22.13 -12.15
CA SER A 395 -55.68 21.88 -12.22
C SER A 395 -55.85 20.35 -12.17
N GLN A 396 -56.15 19.88 -10.98
CA GLN A 396 -56.65 18.53 -10.79
C GLN A 396 -57.95 18.47 -11.62
N LYS A 397 -57.93 17.72 -12.72
CA LYS A 397 -59.20 17.30 -13.32
C LYS A 397 -59.91 16.48 -12.25
N PRO A 398 -61.19 16.88 -11.89
CA PRO A 398 -61.97 16.06 -11.01
C PRO A 398 -62.13 14.68 -11.64
N ILE A 399 -61.95 13.64 -10.85
CA ILE A 399 -62.36 12.29 -11.21
C ILE A 399 -63.86 12.36 -11.39
N ASP A 400 -64.30 12.13 -12.62
CA ASP A 400 -65.68 12.07 -12.97
C ASP A 400 -66.25 10.72 -12.48
N ASP A 401 -66.85 10.75 -11.29
CA ASP A 401 -67.50 9.62 -10.62
C ASP A 401 -68.94 9.37 -11.14
N THR A 402 -69.21 9.67 -12.40
CA THR A 402 -70.51 9.38 -12.99
C THR A 402 -70.45 8.31 -14.06
N LYS A 403 -70.39 7.06 -13.63
CA LYS A 403 -71.02 5.92 -14.30
C LYS A 403 -71.59 4.96 -13.26
N GLU A 404 -72.71 5.44 -12.64
CA GLU A 404 -73.71 4.53 -12.10
C GLU A 404 -74.62 4.07 -13.22
N GLY A 405 -74.83 2.78 -13.28
CA GLY A 405 -76.08 2.14 -13.56
C GLY A 405 -76.70 2.26 -14.98
N GLU A 406 -76.62 1.21 -15.74
CA GLU A 406 -77.77 0.71 -16.51
C GLU A 406 -77.79 -0.83 -16.34
N GLU A 407 -78.65 -1.25 -15.42
CA GLU A 407 -79.35 -2.55 -15.49
C GLU A 407 -80.25 -2.48 -16.69
N ASP A 408 -80.27 -3.47 -17.53
CA ASP A 408 -81.43 -3.86 -18.32
C ASP A 408 -81.42 -5.36 -18.58
N GLU A 409 -82.52 -5.95 -18.14
CA GLU A 409 -83.38 -7.09 -18.50
C GLU A 409 -82.77 -8.33 -19.19
#